data_32b7020c726909c0fb0f214892ab1bcd
#
_entry.id   32b7020c726909c0fb0f214892ab1bcd
#
_cell.length_a   1.000
_cell.length_b   1.000
_cell.length_c   1.000
_cell.angle_alpha   90.00
_cell.angle_beta   90.00
_cell.angle_gamma   90.00
#
_symmetry.space_group_name_H-M   'P 1'
#
loop_
_entity.id
_entity.type
_entity.pdbx_description
1 polymer ?
#
loop_
_entity_poly.entity_id
_entity_poly.type
_entity_poly.pdbx_seq_one_letter_code
_entity_poly.pdbx_strand_id
1 'polypeptide(L)'
;MGMIDKLFCPKCGHQPASQTVFQCTDCRGILEVHVNFGQLTAADFQRMRQSRDQSIWRWFDFFPLAQRSSIVSLGEGNTPLLPATRLGEKLGIANLYVKNDTVLPTGSLKDRSNSVGLSVAREWGFKTAAVMSTGNAAASVAAYSAAAGINSVVMVPAGTAASKIIQARAYGATVVVIDGSFDYEVAKLYKAAVQEFGWYDCLSSNPYRDEGKKSYAYEMADQFDGESPDWVIHPTAGGTGIYAMWKGYKEFLSLGWIQRTPKLVAAQSEAAAPIVAAFERGVPDIEAVIARETVAESIQVGNPASLGWRALAALRESGGTAIAVSDSEILEAQALTGSLAGVFVEPAAATSVAAAKKLRDTGVIGRGDIIVCNLTGHGLKQPEAIRLTDKEFTPIAPTLDMLRQQIARFEIM
;
A
#
# COMPACT_ATOMS: atom_id res chain seq x y z
N MET A 1 9.42 22.50 10.46
CA MET A 1 8.18 22.24 11.20
C MET A 1 7.10 21.90 10.19
N GLY A 2 6.75 20.62 10.07
CA GLY A 2 5.73 20.15 9.13
C GLY A 2 4.31 20.54 9.57
N MET A 3 3.99 21.83 9.56
CA MET A 3 2.63 22.27 9.83
C MET A 3 1.75 22.14 8.59
N ILE A 4 0.50 21.73 8.78
CA ILE A 4 -0.50 21.79 7.73
C ILE A 4 -0.64 23.26 7.30
N ASP A 5 -0.27 23.55 6.05
CA ASP A 5 -0.46 24.85 5.45
C ASP A 5 -1.91 25.03 5.04
N LYS A 6 -2.45 24.02 4.36
CA LYS A 6 -3.86 23.99 3.96
C LYS A 6 -4.38 22.59 3.72
N LEU A 7 -5.68 22.45 3.90
CA LEU A 7 -6.47 21.32 3.43
C LEU A 7 -7.38 21.85 2.31
N PHE A 8 -7.38 21.23 1.14
CA PHE A 8 -8.13 21.71 -0.02
C PHE A 8 -8.59 20.58 -0.93
N CYS A 9 -9.58 20.86 -1.74
CA CYS A 9 -10.02 19.94 -2.79
C CYS A 9 -9.25 20.21 -4.08
N PRO A 10 -8.41 19.29 -4.57
CA PRO A 10 -7.67 19.51 -5.80
C PRO A 10 -8.55 19.49 -7.06
N LYS A 11 -9.83 19.02 -6.95
CA LYS A 11 -10.78 19.00 -8.07
C LYS A 11 -11.50 20.35 -8.28
N CYS A 12 -11.87 21.05 -7.19
CA CYS A 12 -12.65 22.30 -7.28
C CYS A 12 -12.07 23.48 -6.48
N GLY A 13 -10.93 23.30 -5.82
CA GLY A 13 -10.26 24.37 -5.06
C GLY A 13 -10.87 24.68 -3.69
N HIS A 14 -12.01 24.07 -3.32
CA HIS A 14 -12.67 24.29 -2.04
C HIS A 14 -11.74 24.01 -0.85
N GLN A 15 -11.74 24.90 0.15
CA GLN A 15 -11.02 24.73 1.41
C GLN A 15 -12.04 24.57 2.54
N PRO A 16 -12.09 23.41 3.23
CA PRO A 16 -13.03 23.21 4.32
C PRO A 16 -12.67 24.05 5.53
N ALA A 17 -13.68 24.44 6.32
CA ALA A 17 -13.49 25.20 7.55
C ALA A 17 -12.82 24.38 8.67
N SER A 18 -12.86 23.04 8.59
CA SER A 18 -12.28 22.14 9.59
C SER A 18 -11.31 21.17 8.96
N GLN A 19 -10.21 20.91 9.65
CA GLN A 19 -9.21 19.91 9.25
C GLN A 19 -9.70 18.44 9.46
N THR A 20 -10.78 18.25 10.20
CA THR A 20 -11.38 16.93 10.44
C THR A 20 -12.38 16.49 9.36
N VAL A 21 -12.58 17.31 8.33
CA VAL A 21 -13.36 16.97 7.15
C VAL A 21 -12.44 16.31 6.13
N PHE A 22 -12.81 15.14 5.62
CA PHE A 22 -11.96 14.35 4.71
C PHE A 22 -12.43 14.36 3.25
N GLN A 23 -13.69 14.71 3.03
CA GLN A 23 -14.27 14.85 1.69
C GLN A 23 -14.76 16.28 1.47
N CYS A 24 -14.60 16.76 0.26
CA CYS A 24 -15.11 18.05 -0.17
C CYS A 24 -16.65 18.10 -0.07
N THR A 25 -17.18 19.13 0.58
CA THR A 25 -18.62 19.35 0.71
C THR A 25 -19.28 19.70 -0.62
N ASP A 26 -18.54 20.33 -1.55
CA ASP A 26 -19.08 20.83 -2.81
C ASP A 26 -19.11 19.77 -3.91
N CYS A 27 -17.99 19.03 -4.11
CA CYS A 27 -17.89 18.07 -5.21
C CYS A 27 -17.67 16.63 -4.76
N ARG A 28 -17.63 16.36 -3.44
CA ARG A 28 -17.35 15.04 -2.83
C ARG A 28 -16.00 14.43 -3.20
N GLY A 29 -15.10 15.24 -3.79
CA GLY A 29 -13.71 14.84 -4.02
C GLY A 29 -12.97 14.62 -2.70
N ILE A 30 -11.93 13.78 -2.71
CA ILE A 30 -11.05 13.63 -1.56
C ILE A 30 -10.20 14.88 -1.42
N LEU A 31 -10.09 15.37 -0.20
CA LEU A 31 -9.25 16.49 0.13
C LEU A 31 -7.77 16.13 0.06
N GLU A 32 -6.95 17.12 -0.13
CA GLU A 32 -5.49 17.01 -0.13
C GLU A 32 -4.90 17.86 0.98
N VAL A 33 -3.96 17.27 1.71
CA VAL A 33 -3.17 17.97 2.73
C VAL A 33 -1.98 18.62 2.06
N HIS A 34 -1.79 19.91 2.25
CA HIS A 34 -0.56 20.59 1.90
C HIS A 34 0.25 20.84 3.17
N VAL A 35 1.46 20.27 3.21
CA VAL A 35 2.39 20.47 4.32
C VAL A 35 3.38 21.56 3.93
N ASN A 36 3.55 22.56 4.78
CA ASN A 36 4.61 23.54 4.60
C ASN A 36 5.91 23.00 5.19
N PHE A 37 6.76 22.46 4.33
CA PHE A 37 8.09 21.97 4.72
C PHE A 37 9.17 23.06 4.65
N GLY A 38 8.77 24.32 4.41
CA GLY A 38 9.70 25.45 4.40
C GLY A 38 10.73 25.40 3.28
N GLN A 39 11.90 25.95 3.55
CA GLN A 39 13.05 25.96 2.63
C GLN A 39 14.07 24.90 3.09
N LEU A 40 13.71 23.62 2.98
CA LEU A 40 14.64 22.54 3.25
C LEU A 40 15.77 22.54 2.21
N THR A 41 16.98 22.31 2.67
CA THR A 41 18.22 22.35 1.86
C THR A 41 18.76 20.94 1.60
N ALA A 42 19.75 20.81 0.75
CA ALA A 42 20.50 19.56 0.57
C ALA A 42 21.16 19.06 1.88
N ALA A 43 21.58 19.99 2.76
CA ALA A 43 22.10 19.61 4.08
C ALA A 43 21.03 18.99 4.98
N ASP A 44 19.78 19.45 4.87
CA ASP A 44 18.65 18.84 5.60
C ASP A 44 18.38 17.44 5.08
N PHE A 45 18.47 17.19 3.77
CA PHE A 45 18.36 15.86 3.20
C PHE A 45 19.43 14.93 3.78
N GLN A 46 20.68 15.35 3.80
CA GLN A 46 21.78 14.55 4.36
C GLN A 46 21.57 14.29 5.87
N ARG A 47 21.09 15.27 6.63
CA ARG A 47 20.77 15.11 8.04
C ARG A 47 19.68 14.05 8.25
N MET A 48 18.61 14.07 7.43
CA MET A 48 17.53 13.09 7.50
C MET A 48 17.99 11.68 7.13
N ARG A 49 18.83 11.55 6.10
CA ARG A 49 19.46 10.27 5.71
C ARG A 49 20.32 9.67 6.83
N GLN A 50 21.07 10.49 7.55
CA GLN A 50 21.95 10.09 8.64
C GLN A 50 21.25 9.97 9.99
N SER A 51 19.91 10.14 10.03
CA SER A 51 19.14 10.02 11.26
C SER A 51 19.31 8.63 11.89
N ARG A 52 19.38 8.58 13.21
CA ARG A 52 19.30 7.32 13.96
C ARG A 52 17.90 6.72 13.94
N ASP A 53 16.88 7.55 13.80
CA ASP A 53 15.52 7.10 13.55
C ASP A 53 15.44 6.56 12.12
N GLN A 54 15.24 5.27 11.99
CA GLN A 54 15.11 4.60 10.68
C GLN A 54 13.66 4.40 10.27
N SER A 55 12.69 4.86 11.07
CA SER A 55 11.29 4.86 10.68
C SER A 55 10.98 5.91 9.61
N ILE A 56 9.72 5.95 9.13
CA ILE A 56 9.28 7.04 8.23
C ILE A 56 9.46 8.42 8.88
N TRP A 57 9.51 8.48 10.21
CA TRP A 57 9.53 9.74 10.96
C TRP A 57 10.86 10.49 10.88
N ARG A 58 11.89 9.91 10.28
CA ARG A 58 13.09 10.70 9.88
C ARG A 58 12.74 11.80 8.87
N TRP A 59 11.62 11.64 8.12
CA TRP A 59 11.04 12.60 7.19
C TRP A 59 9.95 13.47 7.81
N PHE A 60 9.98 13.69 9.13
CA PHE A 60 8.93 14.37 9.91
C PHE A 60 8.49 15.70 9.28
N ASP A 61 9.40 16.48 8.74
CA ASP A 61 9.13 17.80 8.19
C ASP A 61 8.18 17.77 6.96
N PHE A 62 7.95 16.59 6.38
CA PHE A 62 7.01 16.36 5.28
C PHE A 62 5.65 15.83 5.74
N PHE A 63 5.45 15.62 7.03
CA PHE A 63 4.21 15.05 7.55
C PHE A 63 3.34 16.10 8.28
N PRO A 64 2.01 15.91 8.28
CA PRO A 64 1.07 16.91 8.77
C PRO A 64 0.91 16.90 10.30
N LEU A 65 2.01 17.01 11.02
CA LEU A 65 2.05 17.06 12.48
C LEU A 65 2.78 18.32 12.96
N ALA A 66 2.22 18.98 13.99
CA ALA A 66 2.85 20.11 14.63
C ALA A 66 3.88 19.67 15.67
N GLN A 67 3.66 18.53 16.33
CA GLN A 67 4.46 18.09 17.47
C GLN A 67 4.99 16.67 17.30
N ARG A 68 6.31 16.49 17.47
CA ARG A 68 6.95 15.16 17.48
C ARG A 68 6.43 14.27 18.62
N SER A 69 5.94 14.83 19.72
CA SER A 69 5.34 14.08 20.82
C SER A 69 4.05 13.35 20.43
N SER A 70 3.42 13.75 19.32
CA SER A 70 2.21 13.11 18.78
C SER A 70 2.51 11.89 17.92
N ILE A 71 3.78 11.64 17.61
CA ILE A 71 4.18 10.50 16.76
C ILE A 71 3.75 9.17 17.39
N VAL A 72 3.09 8.35 16.58
CA VAL A 72 2.76 6.96 16.85
C VAL A 72 3.54 6.10 15.86
N SER A 73 4.57 5.43 16.33
CA SER A 73 5.43 4.60 15.50
C SER A 73 5.65 3.22 16.13
N LEU A 74 5.72 2.21 15.29
CA LEU A 74 6.14 0.85 15.61
C LEU A 74 7.44 0.49 14.87
N GLY A 75 8.17 1.51 14.37
CA GLY A 75 9.39 1.34 13.60
C GLY A 75 9.15 1.09 12.10
N GLU A 76 7.97 1.45 11.59
CA GLU A 76 7.64 1.32 10.17
C GLU A 76 8.49 2.24 9.29
N GLY A 77 8.86 1.75 8.13
CA GLY A 77 9.68 2.48 7.17
C GLY A 77 11.05 1.85 6.97
N ASN A 78 11.88 2.50 6.15
CA ASN A 78 13.19 2.02 5.72
C ASN A 78 13.20 0.55 5.32
N THR A 79 12.13 0.12 4.65
CA THR A 79 11.99 -1.28 4.23
C THR A 79 13.07 -1.62 3.20
N PRO A 80 13.55 -2.85 3.18
CA PRO A 80 14.61 -3.25 2.25
C PRO A 80 14.25 -2.99 0.79
N LEU A 81 15.17 -2.39 0.05
CA LEU A 81 15.19 -2.34 -1.40
C LEU A 81 16.20 -3.40 -1.88
N LEU A 82 15.71 -4.55 -2.29
CA LEU A 82 16.53 -5.72 -2.58
C LEU A 82 16.74 -5.88 -4.08
N PRO A 83 17.98 -6.06 -4.58
CA PRO A 83 18.20 -6.49 -5.96
C PRO A 83 17.67 -7.93 -6.11
N ALA A 84 16.76 -8.14 -7.05
CA ALA A 84 16.13 -9.43 -7.32
C ALA A 84 16.72 -10.09 -8.57
N THR A 85 18.04 -10.30 -8.59
CA THR A 85 18.82 -10.71 -9.77
C THR A 85 18.27 -11.99 -10.42
N ARG A 86 18.10 -13.08 -9.65
CA ARG A 86 17.60 -14.35 -10.20
C ARG A 86 16.16 -14.23 -10.74
N LEU A 87 15.32 -13.45 -10.06
CA LEU A 87 13.98 -13.16 -10.53
C LEU A 87 14.03 -12.30 -11.80
N GLY A 88 14.87 -11.27 -11.82
CA GLY A 88 15.08 -10.42 -12.97
C GLY A 88 15.57 -11.18 -14.21
N GLU A 89 16.54 -12.09 -14.05
CA GLU A 89 17.00 -12.99 -15.12
C GLU A 89 15.84 -13.82 -15.69
N LYS A 90 15.01 -14.41 -14.81
CA LYS A 90 13.83 -15.18 -15.22
C LYS A 90 12.80 -14.35 -15.99
N LEU A 91 12.63 -13.07 -15.63
CA LEU A 91 11.68 -12.17 -16.26
C LEU A 91 12.28 -11.38 -17.46
N GLY A 92 13.57 -11.53 -17.74
CA GLY A 92 14.28 -10.77 -18.79
C GLY A 92 14.49 -9.29 -18.46
N ILE A 93 14.56 -8.93 -17.16
CA ILE A 93 14.78 -7.60 -16.61
C ILE A 93 16.11 -7.56 -15.90
N ALA A 94 17.10 -6.82 -16.42
CA ALA A 94 18.46 -6.85 -15.88
C ALA A 94 18.58 -6.16 -14.50
N ASN A 95 17.84 -5.09 -14.27
CA ASN A 95 17.94 -4.26 -13.07
C ASN A 95 16.60 -4.27 -12.31
N LEU A 96 16.15 -5.46 -11.88
CA LEU A 96 14.96 -5.63 -11.08
C LEU A 96 15.27 -5.50 -9.59
N TYR A 97 14.53 -4.63 -8.93
CA TYR A 97 14.53 -4.48 -7.47
C TYR A 97 13.14 -4.76 -6.91
N VAL A 98 13.09 -5.19 -5.65
CA VAL A 98 11.84 -5.32 -4.89
C VAL A 98 11.91 -4.46 -3.64
N LYS A 99 10.90 -3.61 -3.45
CA LYS A 99 10.69 -2.82 -2.23
C LYS A 99 9.85 -3.65 -1.26
N ASN A 100 10.48 -4.17 -0.22
CA ASN A 100 9.91 -5.23 0.60
C ASN A 100 9.16 -4.68 1.82
N ASP A 101 7.88 -4.37 1.69
CA ASP A 101 7.00 -3.97 2.80
C ASP A 101 6.40 -5.16 3.59
N THR A 102 6.75 -6.39 3.24
CA THR A 102 6.30 -7.57 4.01
C THR A 102 6.86 -7.59 5.42
N VAL A 103 7.96 -6.88 5.66
CA VAL A 103 8.65 -6.77 6.96
C VAL A 103 8.13 -5.65 7.85
N LEU A 104 7.14 -4.90 7.41
CA LEU A 104 6.50 -3.89 8.23
C LEU A 104 5.81 -4.50 9.47
N PRO A 105 5.63 -3.75 10.55
CA PRO A 105 5.18 -4.26 11.86
C PRO A 105 3.92 -5.14 11.82
N THR A 106 2.94 -4.79 10.99
CA THR A 106 1.74 -5.64 10.82
C THR A 106 1.78 -6.49 9.55
N GLY A 107 2.90 -6.51 8.84
CA GLY A 107 3.11 -7.29 7.62
C GLY A 107 2.51 -6.67 6.37
N SER A 108 2.24 -5.38 6.32
CA SER A 108 1.76 -4.71 5.09
C SER A 108 2.00 -3.22 5.04
N LEU A 109 1.95 -2.67 3.81
CA LEU A 109 2.08 -1.24 3.51
C LEU A 109 1.11 -0.33 4.31
N LYS A 110 0.07 -0.89 4.92
CA LYS A 110 -0.93 -0.10 5.66
C LYS A 110 -0.34 0.58 6.88
N ASP A 111 0.79 0.09 7.36
CA ASP A 111 1.51 0.67 8.49
C ASP A 111 2.01 2.09 8.20
N ARG A 112 2.52 2.32 6.99
CA ARG A 112 2.91 3.66 6.55
C ARG A 112 1.76 4.67 6.67
N SER A 113 0.57 4.27 6.21
CA SER A 113 -0.64 5.11 6.27
C SER A 113 -1.12 5.36 7.68
N ASN A 114 -1.14 4.30 8.50
CA ASN A 114 -1.78 4.36 9.80
C ASN A 114 -0.87 4.96 10.87
N SER A 115 0.44 4.85 10.71
CA SER A 115 1.38 5.60 11.55
C SER A 115 1.09 7.10 11.50
N VAL A 116 1.02 7.70 10.30
CA VAL A 116 0.70 9.14 10.17
C VAL A 116 -0.75 9.43 10.55
N GLY A 117 -1.72 8.63 10.07
CA GLY A 117 -3.13 8.84 10.38
C GLY A 117 -3.44 8.80 11.87
N LEU A 118 -2.90 7.82 12.61
CA LEU A 118 -3.12 7.71 14.06
C LEU A 118 -2.28 8.71 14.87
N SER A 119 -1.15 9.17 14.34
CA SER A 119 -0.42 10.31 14.93
C SER A 119 -1.25 11.59 14.86
N VAL A 120 -1.90 11.86 13.73
CA VAL A 120 -2.84 12.99 13.59
C VAL A 120 -4.05 12.82 14.52
N ALA A 121 -4.64 11.63 14.59
CA ALA A 121 -5.74 11.35 15.52
C ALA A 121 -5.35 11.63 16.97
N ARG A 122 -4.15 11.20 17.39
CA ARG A 122 -3.59 11.45 18.72
C ARG A 122 -3.38 12.94 18.98
N GLU A 123 -2.79 13.66 18.02
CA GLU A 123 -2.53 15.10 18.14
C GLU A 123 -3.83 15.88 18.33
N TRP A 124 -4.90 15.47 17.65
CA TRP A 124 -6.21 16.09 17.76
C TRP A 124 -7.05 15.59 18.95
N GLY A 125 -6.52 14.67 19.75
CA GLY A 125 -7.16 14.20 20.98
C GLY A 125 -8.30 13.19 20.78
N PHE A 126 -8.42 12.57 19.60
CA PHE A 126 -9.39 11.49 19.38
C PHE A 126 -9.17 10.33 20.35
N LYS A 127 -10.27 9.77 20.85
CA LYS A 127 -10.25 8.65 21.79
C LYS A 127 -10.53 7.31 21.14
N THR A 128 -11.12 7.32 19.96
CA THR A 128 -11.50 6.10 19.22
C THR A 128 -11.23 6.30 17.73
N ALA A 129 -10.57 5.34 17.12
CA ALA A 129 -10.37 5.25 15.68
C ALA A 129 -11.19 4.08 15.13
N ALA A 130 -11.81 4.26 13.97
CA ALA A 130 -12.65 3.24 13.36
C ALA A 130 -12.20 2.91 11.93
N VAL A 131 -12.39 1.66 11.52
CA VAL A 131 -12.17 1.23 10.15
C VAL A 131 -13.18 0.14 9.77
N MET A 132 -13.65 0.21 8.53
CA MET A 132 -14.40 -0.87 7.89
C MET A 132 -13.41 -1.64 7.01
N SER A 133 -12.98 -2.81 7.46
CA SER A 133 -12.02 -3.64 6.71
C SER A 133 -11.91 -5.04 7.30
N THR A 134 -11.83 -6.05 6.44
CA THR A 134 -11.59 -7.45 6.82
C THR A 134 -10.11 -7.87 6.75
N GLY A 135 -9.18 -6.97 6.36
CA GLY A 135 -7.80 -7.37 6.04
C GLY A 135 -6.72 -6.44 6.60
N ASN A 136 -5.72 -6.16 5.79
CA ASN A 136 -4.51 -5.43 6.16
C ASN A 136 -4.77 -4.07 6.84
N ALA A 137 -5.82 -3.34 6.43
CA ALA A 137 -6.12 -2.04 7.04
C ALA A 137 -6.65 -2.21 8.48
N ALA A 138 -7.49 -3.23 8.74
CA ALA A 138 -8.00 -3.51 10.10
C ALA A 138 -6.85 -3.84 11.06
N ALA A 139 -5.94 -4.73 10.67
CA ALA A 139 -4.79 -5.12 11.47
C ALA A 139 -3.90 -3.92 11.81
N SER A 140 -3.59 -3.09 10.81
CA SER A 140 -2.72 -1.93 10.99
C SER A 140 -3.39 -0.83 11.84
N VAL A 141 -4.68 -0.49 11.60
CA VAL A 141 -5.41 0.46 12.46
C VAL A 141 -5.42 0.00 13.92
N ALA A 142 -5.69 -1.28 14.16
CA ALA A 142 -5.70 -1.84 15.51
C ALA A 142 -4.33 -1.71 16.20
N ALA A 143 -3.24 -2.07 15.52
CA ALA A 143 -1.88 -2.00 16.05
C ALA A 143 -1.47 -0.58 16.42
N TYR A 144 -1.65 0.37 15.49
CA TYR A 144 -1.28 1.77 15.71
C TYR A 144 -2.21 2.47 16.71
N SER A 145 -3.49 2.08 16.79
CA SER A 145 -4.39 2.56 17.83
C SER A 145 -3.95 2.09 19.22
N ALA A 146 -3.56 0.82 19.36
CA ALA A 146 -3.01 0.28 20.60
C ALA A 146 -1.75 1.04 21.03
N ALA A 147 -0.81 1.28 20.11
CA ALA A 147 0.40 2.05 20.37
C ALA A 147 0.11 3.52 20.71
N ALA A 148 -0.97 4.09 20.18
CA ALA A 148 -1.41 5.46 20.45
C ALA A 148 -2.15 5.61 21.78
N GLY A 149 -2.59 4.52 22.42
CA GLY A 149 -3.53 4.57 23.54
C GLY A 149 -4.94 5.02 23.13
N ILE A 150 -5.34 4.76 21.88
CA ILE A 150 -6.63 5.09 21.28
C ILE A 150 -7.42 3.77 21.11
N ASN A 151 -8.70 3.77 21.47
CA ASN A 151 -9.56 2.62 21.20
C ASN A 151 -9.70 2.39 19.69
N SER A 152 -9.79 1.13 19.27
CA SER A 152 -10.02 0.79 17.86
C SER A 152 -11.30 -0.01 17.66
N VAL A 153 -12.10 0.38 16.68
CA VAL A 153 -13.31 -0.31 16.24
C VAL A 153 -13.14 -0.78 14.81
N VAL A 154 -13.28 -2.09 14.60
CA VAL A 154 -13.21 -2.72 13.28
C VAL A 154 -14.58 -3.28 12.93
N MET A 155 -15.18 -2.77 11.85
CA MET A 155 -16.51 -3.21 11.40
C MET A 155 -16.34 -4.13 10.18
N VAL A 156 -16.98 -5.30 10.24
CA VAL A 156 -16.89 -6.35 9.21
C VAL A 156 -18.27 -6.95 8.93
N PRO A 157 -18.52 -7.49 7.72
CA PRO A 157 -19.74 -8.21 7.42
C PRO A 157 -19.77 -9.57 8.12
N ALA A 158 -20.98 -10.09 8.32
CA ALA A 158 -21.19 -11.48 8.71
C ALA A 158 -20.52 -12.44 7.71
N GLY A 159 -20.01 -13.57 8.21
CA GLY A 159 -19.28 -14.54 7.38
C GLY A 159 -17.79 -14.20 7.16
N THR A 160 -17.28 -13.06 7.68
CA THR A 160 -15.84 -12.79 7.64
C THR A 160 -15.07 -13.87 8.38
N ALA A 161 -14.10 -14.50 7.69
CA ALA A 161 -13.27 -15.54 8.27
C ALA A 161 -12.49 -15.06 9.50
N ALA A 162 -12.45 -15.88 10.56
CA ALA A 162 -11.75 -15.53 11.80
C ALA A 162 -10.25 -15.22 11.56
N SER A 163 -9.60 -15.91 10.64
CA SER A 163 -8.21 -15.68 10.25
C SER A 163 -7.94 -14.23 9.78
N LYS A 164 -8.90 -13.60 9.14
CA LYS A 164 -8.78 -12.22 8.63
C LYS A 164 -8.86 -11.16 9.73
N ILE A 165 -9.52 -11.44 10.85
CA ILE A 165 -9.72 -10.50 11.95
C ILE A 165 -8.86 -10.80 13.18
N ILE A 166 -8.22 -11.97 13.22
CA ILE A 166 -7.47 -12.44 14.40
C ILE A 166 -6.36 -11.47 14.79
N GLN A 167 -5.66 -10.91 13.81
CA GLN A 167 -4.57 -9.97 14.07
C GLN A 167 -5.09 -8.67 14.69
N ALA A 168 -6.22 -8.12 14.20
CA ALA A 168 -6.83 -6.93 14.78
C ALA A 168 -7.30 -7.19 16.22
N ARG A 169 -7.89 -8.37 16.45
CA ARG A 169 -8.29 -8.80 17.81
C ARG A 169 -7.11 -8.95 18.76
N ALA A 170 -5.99 -9.49 18.28
CA ALA A 170 -4.77 -9.63 19.07
C ALA A 170 -4.20 -8.27 19.54
N TYR A 171 -4.43 -7.22 18.76
CA TYR A 171 -4.07 -5.84 19.14
C TYR A 171 -5.14 -5.13 20.01
N GLY A 172 -6.18 -5.84 20.44
CA GLY A 172 -7.19 -5.30 21.34
C GLY A 172 -8.34 -4.55 20.65
N ALA A 173 -8.48 -4.65 19.33
CA ALA A 173 -9.59 -4.00 18.64
C ALA A 173 -10.96 -4.62 19.02
N THR A 174 -11.96 -3.75 19.18
CA THR A 174 -13.37 -4.16 19.22
C THR A 174 -13.81 -4.47 17.80
N VAL A 175 -14.05 -5.74 17.51
CA VAL A 175 -14.58 -6.18 16.21
C VAL A 175 -16.09 -6.28 16.29
N VAL A 176 -16.78 -5.51 15.43
CA VAL A 176 -18.25 -5.50 15.29
C VAL A 176 -18.61 -6.20 14.00
N VAL A 177 -19.31 -7.32 14.11
CA VAL A 177 -19.82 -8.10 12.97
C VAL A 177 -21.24 -7.64 12.67
N ILE A 178 -21.47 -7.28 11.41
CA ILE A 178 -22.73 -6.67 10.95
C ILE A 178 -23.40 -7.63 9.97
N ASP A 179 -24.69 -7.85 10.16
CA ASP A 179 -25.51 -8.63 9.23
C ASP A 179 -25.83 -7.75 8.00
N GLY A 180 -25.18 -8.06 6.90
CA GLY A 180 -25.31 -7.31 5.65
C GLY A 180 -24.06 -7.34 4.79
N SER A 181 -24.16 -6.76 3.59
CA SER A 181 -23.08 -6.65 2.63
C SER A 181 -22.05 -5.59 3.03
N PHE A 182 -20.79 -5.81 2.63
CA PHE A 182 -19.69 -4.90 2.93
C PHE A 182 -19.90 -3.49 2.33
N ASP A 183 -20.33 -3.45 1.06
CA ASP A 183 -20.41 -2.21 0.30
C ASP A 183 -21.66 -1.37 0.58
N TYR A 184 -22.67 -1.94 1.23
CA TYR A 184 -23.93 -1.22 1.49
C TYR A 184 -24.24 -1.12 2.99
N GLU A 185 -24.65 -2.21 3.65
CA GLU A 185 -25.12 -2.16 5.05
C GLU A 185 -23.98 -1.78 5.99
N VAL A 186 -22.81 -2.45 5.87
CA VAL A 186 -21.64 -2.15 6.72
C VAL A 186 -21.17 -0.73 6.47
N ALA A 187 -21.06 -0.32 5.20
CA ALA A 187 -20.60 1.03 4.85
C ALA A 187 -21.55 2.13 5.33
N LYS A 188 -22.87 1.90 5.23
CA LYS A 188 -23.90 2.84 5.70
C LYS A 188 -23.83 3.00 7.22
N LEU A 189 -23.79 1.87 7.95
CA LEU A 189 -23.73 1.90 9.42
C LEU A 189 -22.40 2.48 9.90
N TYR A 190 -21.28 2.11 9.27
CA TYR A 190 -19.97 2.68 9.58
C TYR A 190 -19.97 4.20 9.50
N LYS A 191 -20.47 4.75 8.40
CA LYS A 191 -20.51 6.19 8.19
C LYS A 191 -21.40 6.90 9.24
N ALA A 192 -22.53 6.32 9.56
CA ALA A 192 -23.42 6.84 10.60
C ALA A 192 -22.74 6.80 11.99
N ALA A 193 -22.08 5.68 12.33
CA ALA A 193 -21.39 5.51 13.61
C ALA A 193 -20.20 6.49 13.78
N VAL A 194 -19.39 6.67 12.74
CA VAL A 194 -18.29 7.65 12.76
C VAL A 194 -18.81 9.05 13.07
N GLN A 195 -19.92 9.44 12.46
CA GLN A 195 -20.52 10.75 12.68
C GLN A 195 -21.16 10.87 14.07
N GLU A 196 -21.95 9.87 14.50
CA GLU A 196 -22.67 9.87 15.75
C GLU A 196 -21.75 9.87 16.98
N PHE A 197 -20.69 9.04 16.92
CA PHE A 197 -19.78 8.86 18.06
C PHE A 197 -18.51 9.72 17.98
N GLY A 198 -18.35 10.52 16.94
CA GLY A 198 -17.17 11.35 16.75
C GLY A 198 -15.86 10.55 16.64
N TRP A 199 -15.90 9.38 15.99
CA TRP A 199 -14.72 8.55 15.81
C TRP A 199 -13.80 9.08 14.72
N TYR A 200 -12.50 8.85 14.85
CA TYR A 200 -11.56 9.13 13.78
C TYR A 200 -11.71 8.10 12.66
N ASP A 201 -12.08 8.58 11.47
CA ASP A 201 -12.27 7.73 10.30
C ASP A 201 -10.92 7.30 9.69
N CYS A 202 -10.65 6.00 9.67
CA CYS A 202 -9.45 5.40 9.10
C CYS A 202 -9.68 4.76 7.72
N LEU A 203 -10.69 5.18 6.96
CA LEU A 203 -10.87 4.74 5.57
C LEU A 203 -9.86 5.40 4.61
N SER A 204 -9.82 4.93 3.39
CA SER A 204 -8.96 5.46 2.33
C SER A 204 -9.34 6.90 1.91
N SER A 205 -10.52 7.37 2.30
CA SER A 205 -10.97 8.75 2.13
C SER A 205 -10.28 9.75 3.07
N ASN A 206 -9.60 9.29 4.11
CA ASN A 206 -8.86 10.14 5.01
C ASN A 206 -7.53 10.58 4.36
N PRO A 207 -7.36 11.87 4.02
CA PRO A 207 -6.20 12.37 3.28
C PRO A 207 -4.89 12.28 4.08
N TYR A 208 -4.96 12.31 5.41
CA TYR A 208 -3.77 12.21 6.27
C TYR A 208 -3.09 10.84 6.18
N ARG A 209 -3.85 9.81 5.81
CA ARG A 209 -3.29 8.47 5.56
C ARG A 209 -2.48 8.39 4.27
N ASP A 210 -2.78 9.22 3.29
CA ASP A 210 -1.99 9.28 2.06
C ASP A 210 -0.59 9.84 2.34
N GLU A 211 -0.49 10.78 3.28
CA GLU A 211 0.79 11.39 3.65
C GLU A 211 1.83 10.35 4.10
N GLY A 212 1.42 9.33 4.85
CA GLY A 212 2.34 8.25 5.25
C GLY A 212 2.89 7.43 4.07
N LYS A 213 2.11 7.25 3.01
CA LYS A 213 2.55 6.51 1.82
C LYS A 213 3.56 7.28 0.96
N LYS A 214 3.67 8.60 1.11
CA LYS A 214 4.73 9.39 0.47
C LYS A 214 6.12 8.86 0.82
N SER A 215 6.26 8.23 1.99
CA SER A 215 7.52 7.64 2.45
C SER A 215 8.12 6.61 1.49
N TYR A 216 7.32 5.99 0.61
CA TYR A 216 7.86 5.16 -0.48
C TYR A 216 8.82 5.95 -1.38
N ALA A 217 8.41 7.15 -1.80
CA ALA A 217 9.22 8.00 -2.66
C ALA A 217 10.49 8.47 -1.95
N TYR A 218 10.36 8.86 -0.69
CA TYR A 218 11.48 9.34 0.11
C TYR A 218 12.52 8.25 0.35
N GLU A 219 12.06 7.06 0.71
CA GLU A 219 12.94 5.92 0.96
C GLU A 219 13.64 5.45 -0.32
N MET A 220 12.93 5.36 -1.44
CA MET A 220 13.54 4.95 -2.71
C MET A 220 14.55 5.98 -3.20
N ALA A 221 14.26 7.28 -3.09
CA ALA A 221 15.22 8.32 -3.42
C ALA A 221 16.47 8.27 -2.53
N ASP A 222 16.31 8.00 -1.23
CA ASP A 222 17.43 7.79 -0.31
C ASP A 222 18.24 6.53 -0.67
N GLN A 223 17.58 5.41 -0.93
CA GLN A 223 18.21 4.12 -1.21
C GLN A 223 18.88 4.05 -2.59
N PHE A 224 18.51 4.94 -3.51
CA PHE A 224 19.19 5.17 -4.78
C PHE A 224 20.11 6.41 -4.77
N ASP A 225 20.56 6.87 -3.59
CA ASP A 225 21.50 7.99 -3.43
C ASP A 225 21.06 9.32 -4.10
N GLY A 226 19.78 9.65 -4.07
CA GLY A 226 19.19 10.83 -4.69
C GLY A 226 18.82 10.63 -6.17
N GLU A 227 19.01 9.43 -6.67
CA GLU A 227 18.52 9.05 -8.00
C GLU A 227 17.10 8.48 -7.92
N SER A 228 16.49 8.28 -9.08
CA SER A 228 15.17 7.64 -9.19
C SER A 228 15.24 6.44 -10.13
N PRO A 229 14.55 5.34 -9.84
CA PRO A 229 14.42 4.25 -10.80
C PRO A 229 13.70 4.74 -12.08
N ASP A 230 13.72 3.95 -13.14
CA ASP A 230 12.97 4.28 -14.34
C ASP A 230 11.48 4.01 -14.15
N TRP A 231 11.16 2.92 -13.45
CA TRP A 231 9.79 2.50 -13.22
C TRP A 231 9.56 2.05 -11.78
N VAL A 232 8.41 2.43 -11.22
CA VAL A 232 7.90 1.89 -9.95
C VAL A 232 6.53 1.27 -10.19
N ILE A 233 6.42 -0.03 -9.95
CA ILE A 233 5.21 -0.81 -10.15
C ILE A 233 4.54 -1.07 -8.80
N HIS A 234 3.29 -0.65 -8.66
CA HIS A 234 2.57 -0.72 -7.39
C HIS A 234 1.24 -1.47 -7.52
N PRO A 235 1.01 -2.52 -6.71
CA PRO A 235 -0.30 -3.17 -6.58
C PRO A 235 -1.36 -2.16 -6.19
N THR A 236 -2.40 -2.01 -7.00
CA THR A 236 -3.28 -0.85 -6.90
C THR A 236 -4.74 -1.26 -6.68
N ALA A 237 -5.27 -0.92 -5.50
CA ALA A 237 -6.70 -0.97 -5.20
C ALA A 237 -7.40 0.32 -5.68
N GLY A 238 -7.68 1.26 -4.76
CA GLY A 238 -8.32 2.56 -5.07
C GLY A 238 -7.38 3.65 -5.59
N GLY A 239 -6.07 3.40 -5.76
CA GLY A 239 -5.11 4.33 -6.35
C GLY A 239 -4.35 5.25 -5.38
N THR A 240 -4.65 5.21 -4.08
CA THR A 240 -4.03 6.12 -3.09
C THR A 240 -2.50 5.94 -2.97
N GLY A 241 -1.98 4.72 -3.21
CA GLY A 241 -0.53 4.46 -3.20
C GLY A 241 0.20 5.16 -4.36
N ILE A 242 -0.35 5.05 -5.56
CA ILE A 242 0.16 5.74 -6.77
C ILE A 242 0.18 7.25 -6.56
N TYR A 243 -0.97 7.82 -6.13
CA TYR A 243 -1.08 9.25 -5.87
C TYR A 243 -0.07 9.74 -4.82
N ALA A 244 0.03 9.05 -3.68
CA ALA A 244 0.91 9.46 -2.60
C ALA A 244 2.39 9.37 -2.97
N MET A 245 2.82 8.31 -3.68
CA MET A 245 4.18 8.22 -4.20
C MET A 245 4.48 9.37 -5.16
N TRP A 246 3.57 9.66 -6.09
CA TRP A 246 3.71 10.78 -7.01
C TRP A 246 3.89 12.11 -6.29
N LYS A 247 3.05 12.35 -5.26
CA LYS A 247 3.16 13.54 -4.41
C LYS A 247 4.54 13.62 -3.75
N GLY A 248 5.03 12.53 -3.14
CA GLY A 248 6.34 12.49 -2.50
C GLY A 248 7.50 12.73 -3.47
N TYR A 249 7.45 12.16 -4.66
CA TYR A 249 8.46 12.44 -5.69
C TYR A 249 8.44 13.89 -6.14
N LYS A 250 7.26 14.51 -6.31
CA LYS A 250 7.16 15.94 -6.65
C LYS A 250 7.72 16.84 -5.57
N GLU A 251 7.52 16.50 -4.29
CA GLU A 251 8.10 17.24 -3.17
C GLU A 251 9.64 17.21 -3.22
N PHE A 252 10.27 16.06 -3.42
CA PHE A 252 11.72 15.93 -3.53
C PHE A 252 12.28 16.60 -4.81
N LEU A 253 11.56 16.48 -5.93
CA LEU A 253 11.93 17.16 -7.17
C LEU A 253 11.91 18.70 -6.99
N SER A 254 10.87 19.23 -6.30
CA SER A 254 10.75 20.67 -6.05
C SER A 254 11.86 21.26 -5.18
N LEU A 255 12.46 20.42 -4.32
CA LEU A 255 13.61 20.75 -3.49
C LEU A 255 14.96 20.53 -4.19
N GLY A 256 14.95 19.98 -5.39
CA GLY A 256 16.17 19.59 -6.11
C GLY A 256 16.92 18.41 -5.48
N TRP A 257 16.27 17.62 -4.63
CA TRP A 257 16.87 16.45 -3.98
C TRP A 257 16.93 15.23 -4.88
N ILE A 258 16.11 15.22 -5.92
CA ILE A 258 16.18 14.31 -7.07
C ILE A 258 16.12 15.12 -8.37
N GLN A 259 16.65 14.59 -9.46
CA GLN A 259 16.69 15.29 -10.77
C GLN A 259 15.54 14.87 -11.70
N ARG A 260 14.92 13.72 -11.45
CA ARG A 260 13.81 13.17 -12.21
C ARG A 260 12.90 12.32 -11.33
N THR A 261 11.68 12.14 -11.76
CA THR A 261 10.72 11.23 -11.13
C THR A 261 10.64 9.91 -11.91
N PRO A 262 10.30 8.78 -11.27
CA PRO A 262 10.06 7.54 -12.00
C PRO A 262 8.72 7.60 -12.74
N LYS A 263 8.58 6.75 -13.75
CA LYS A 263 7.30 6.39 -14.34
C LYS A 263 6.56 5.45 -13.39
N LEU A 264 5.33 5.79 -13.03
CA LEU A 264 4.53 4.99 -12.11
C LEU A 264 3.64 3.99 -12.86
N VAL A 265 3.50 2.79 -12.34
CA VAL A 265 2.62 1.76 -12.90
C VAL A 265 1.59 1.33 -11.87
N ALA A 266 0.31 1.49 -12.23
CA ALA A 266 -0.78 0.91 -11.46
C ALA A 266 -1.04 -0.52 -11.94
N ALA A 267 -0.75 -1.51 -11.10
CA ALA A 267 -1.01 -2.91 -11.39
C ALA A 267 -2.29 -3.36 -10.67
N GLN A 268 -3.30 -3.82 -11.43
CA GLN A 268 -4.58 -4.30 -10.92
C GLN A 268 -4.83 -5.75 -11.32
N SER A 269 -5.70 -6.47 -10.58
CA SER A 269 -6.25 -7.74 -11.05
C SER A 269 -7.28 -7.50 -12.15
N GLU A 270 -7.29 -8.31 -13.20
CA GLU A 270 -8.32 -8.27 -14.25
C GLU A 270 -9.76 -8.44 -13.71
N ALA A 271 -9.90 -9.01 -12.52
CA ALA A 271 -11.19 -9.15 -11.86
C ALA A 271 -11.74 -7.81 -11.31
N ALA A 272 -10.86 -6.80 -11.10
CA ALA A 272 -11.23 -5.48 -10.57
C ALA A 272 -10.23 -4.42 -11.05
N ALA A 273 -10.33 -3.98 -12.31
CA ALA A 273 -9.38 -3.10 -12.98
C ALA A 273 -9.98 -1.76 -13.47
N PRO A 274 -10.70 -0.99 -12.64
CA PRO A 274 -11.35 0.25 -13.08
C PRO A 274 -10.36 1.35 -13.46
N ILE A 275 -9.18 1.41 -12.80
CA ILE A 275 -8.13 2.41 -13.13
C ILE A 275 -7.51 2.08 -14.48
N VAL A 276 -7.25 0.81 -14.78
CA VAL A 276 -6.73 0.37 -16.08
C VAL A 276 -7.72 0.72 -17.19
N ALA A 277 -8.99 0.36 -17.01
CA ALA A 277 -10.03 0.66 -17.99
C ALA A 277 -10.17 2.16 -18.30
N ALA A 278 -10.08 3.03 -17.29
CA ALA A 278 -10.13 4.47 -17.47
C ALA A 278 -8.85 5.03 -18.13
N PHE A 279 -7.69 4.46 -17.79
CA PHE A 279 -6.40 4.87 -18.37
C PHE A 279 -6.35 4.55 -19.85
N GLU A 280 -6.73 3.33 -20.26
CA GLU A 280 -6.76 2.87 -21.65
C GLU A 280 -7.75 3.66 -22.52
N ARG A 281 -8.92 4.03 -21.96
CA ARG A 281 -9.90 4.88 -22.65
C ARG A 281 -9.49 6.36 -22.72
N GLY A 282 -8.44 6.77 -22.02
CA GLY A 282 -7.98 8.16 -21.96
C GLY A 282 -8.92 9.12 -21.23
N VAL A 283 -9.90 8.61 -20.43
CA VAL A 283 -10.89 9.43 -19.73
C VAL A 283 -10.37 9.95 -18.38
N PRO A 284 -10.79 11.13 -17.90
CA PRO A 284 -10.30 11.70 -16.64
C PRO A 284 -10.91 11.06 -15.39
N ASP A 285 -12.15 10.59 -15.48
CA ASP A 285 -12.88 10.01 -14.36
C ASP A 285 -12.97 8.48 -14.49
N ILE A 286 -13.10 7.80 -13.35
CA ILE A 286 -13.19 6.35 -13.29
C ILE A 286 -14.64 5.92 -13.13
N GLU A 287 -15.08 5.06 -14.01
CA GLU A 287 -16.33 4.35 -13.88
C GLU A 287 -16.15 3.11 -13.00
N ALA A 288 -17.11 2.85 -12.11
CA ALA A 288 -17.11 1.64 -11.32
C ALA A 288 -17.29 0.40 -12.22
N VAL A 289 -16.56 -0.66 -11.88
CA VAL A 289 -16.73 -1.99 -12.47
C VAL A 289 -17.26 -2.96 -11.42
N ILE A 290 -17.97 -4.00 -11.85
CA ILE A 290 -18.34 -5.09 -10.94
C ILE A 290 -17.08 -5.90 -10.66
N ALA A 291 -16.60 -5.86 -9.40
CA ALA A 291 -15.48 -6.68 -8.98
C ALA A 291 -15.89 -8.16 -8.95
N ARG A 292 -15.12 -8.99 -9.63
CA ARG A 292 -15.24 -10.45 -9.56
C ARG A 292 -14.30 -11.01 -8.49
N GLU A 293 -14.50 -12.23 -8.09
CA GLU A 293 -13.55 -12.94 -7.21
C GLU A 293 -12.15 -12.99 -7.83
N THR A 294 -11.13 -12.84 -7.00
CA THR A 294 -9.72 -12.88 -7.39
C THR A 294 -8.87 -13.35 -6.21
N VAL A 295 -7.75 -14.00 -6.51
CA VAL A 295 -6.74 -14.32 -5.51
C VAL A 295 -6.10 -13.08 -4.88
N ALA A 296 -6.14 -11.94 -5.56
CA ALA A 296 -5.59 -10.66 -5.07
C ALA A 296 -6.61 -9.86 -4.25
N GLU A 297 -7.21 -10.47 -3.24
CA GLU A 297 -8.32 -9.91 -2.45
C GLU A 297 -8.03 -8.50 -1.89
N SER A 298 -6.82 -8.23 -1.41
CA SER A 298 -6.51 -6.95 -0.76
C SER A 298 -6.45 -5.75 -1.73
N ILE A 299 -6.54 -6.00 -3.05
CA ILE A 299 -6.68 -4.97 -4.09
C ILE A 299 -7.99 -5.11 -4.90
N GLN A 300 -8.90 -5.97 -4.52
CA GLN A 300 -10.19 -6.18 -5.17
C GLN A 300 -11.13 -4.98 -4.93
N VAL A 301 -10.96 -3.91 -5.69
CA VAL A 301 -11.75 -2.68 -5.58
C VAL A 301 -12.35 -2.33 -6.93
N GLY A 302 -13.64 -2.60 -7.10
CA GLY A 302 -14.38 -2.29 -8.34
C GLY A 302 -14.82 -0.83 -8.42
N ASN A 303 -15.02 -0.16 -7.28
CA ASN A 303 -15.41 1.24 -7.23
C ASN A 303 -14.42 2.06 -6.38
N PRO A 304 -13.35 2.60 -6.96
CA PRO A 304 -12.41 3.46 -6.25
C PRO A 304 -13.00 4.84 -5.93
N ALA A 305 -14.23 5.12 -6.34
CA ALA A 305 -14.95 6.38 -6.12
C ALA A 305 -14.08 7.61 -6.46
N SER A 306 -14.07 8.59 -5.57
CA SER A 306 -13.31 9.83 -5.73
C SER A 306 -11.78 9.69 -5.53
N LEU A 307 -11.27 8.48 -5.26
CA LEU A 307 -9.82 8.25 -5.08
C LEU A 307 -9.08 8.09 -6.41
N GLY A 308 -9.70 7.37 -7.34
CA GLY A 308 -9.00 6.86 -8.52
C GLY A 308 -8.56 7.91 -9.53
N TRP A 309 -9.28 9.03 -9.66
CA TRP A 309 -8.89 10.08 -10.60
C TRP A 309 -7.53 10.71 -10.26
N ARG A 310 -7.15 10.78 -8.96
CA ARG A 310 -5.83 11.25 -8.55
C ARG A 310 -4.72 10.31 -9.00
N ALA A 311 -4.99 9.00 -8.99
CA ALA A 311 -4.06 8.01 -9.51
C ALA A 311 -3.91 8.13 -11.04
N LEU A 312 -5.01 8.35 -11.78
CA LEU A 312 -4.96 8.58 -13.24
C LEU A 312 -4.12 9.82 -13.58
N ALA A 313 -4.32 10.91 -12.85
CA ALA A 313 -3.51 12.12 -13.02
C ALA A 313 -2.02 11.84 -12.77
N ALA A 314 -1.69 11.16 -11.66
CA ALA A 314 -0.32 10.80 -11.32
C ALA A 314 0.34 9.89 -12.37
N LEU A 315 -0.38 8.91 -12.90
CA LEU A 315 0.12 8.03 -13.97
C LEU A 315 0.45 8.84 -15.25
N ARG A 316 -0.45 9.73 -15.65
CA ARG A 316 -0.23 10.57 -16.84
C ARG A 316 0.90 11.57 -16.65
N GLU A 317 0.92 12.27 -15.51
CA GLU A 317 1.98 13.24 -15.19
C GLU A 317 3.37 12.58 -15.10
N SER A 318 3.46 11.36 -14.58
CA SER A 318 4.72 10.61 -14.49
C SER A 318 5.17 9.99 -15.83
N GLY A 319 4.35 10.05 -16.88
CA GLY A 319 4.57 9.30 -18.11
C GLY A 319 4.50 7.78 -17.91
N GLY A 320 3.79 7.35 -16.87
CA GLY A 320 3.59 5.96 -16.49
C GLY A 320 2.46 5.26 -17.23
N THR A 321 1.98 4.15 -16.69
CA THR A 321 0.92 3.35 -17.30
C THR A 321 0.08 2.63 -16.25
N ALA A 322 -0.99 1.97 -16.70
CA ALA A 322 -1.79 1.05 -15.90
C ALA A 322 -1.89 -0.28 -16.62
N ILE A 323 -1.90 -1.38 -15.89
CA ILE A 323 -1.97 -2.73 -16.47
C ILE A 323 -2.76 -3.67 -15.57
N ALA A 324 -3.56 -4.53 -16.19
CA ALA A 324 -4.26 -5.60 -15.50
C ALA A 324 -3.56 -6.94 -15.73
N VAL A 325 -3.55 -7.79 -14.70
CA VAL A 325 -2.99 -9.14 -14.74
C VAL A 325 -4.01 -10.15 -14.22
N SER A 326 -3.97 -11.35 -14.78
CA SER A 326 -4.85 -12.47 -14.42
C SER A 326 -4.41 -13.13 -13.10
N ASP A 327 -5.32 -13.87 -12.48
CA ASP A 327 -5.02 -14.65 -11.27
C ASP A 327 -3.92 -15.69 -11.50
N SER A 328 -3.82 -16.28 -12.70
CA SER A 328 -2.76 -17.20 -13.05
C SER A 328 -1.39 -16.52 -13.11
N GLU A 329 -1.31 -15.32 -13.72
CA GLU A 329 -0.08 -14.51 -13.75
C GLU A 329 0.34 -14.10 -12.34
N ILE A 330 -0.62 -13.76 -11.47
CA ILE A 330 -0.38 -13.38 -10.07
C ILE A 330 0.20 -14.56 -9.27
N LEU A 331 -0.40 -15.75 -9.38
CA LEU A 331 0.06 -16.93 -8.64
C LEU A 331 1.43 -17.41 -9.13
N GLU A 332 1.70 -17.36 -10.44
CA GLU A 332 3.03 -17.62 -11.00
C GLU A 332 4.06 -16.63 -10.43
N ALA A 333 3.74 -15.34 -10.45
CA ALA A 333 4.61 -14.30 -9.91
C ALA A 333 4.86 -14.47 -8.41
N GLN A 334 3.85 -14.88 -7.63
CA GLN A 334 3.98 -15.20 -6.21
C GLN A 334 5.00 -16.32 -5.98
N ALA A 335 4.86 -17.43 -6.72
CA ALA A 335 5.75 -18.57 -6.64
C ALA A 335 7.19 -18.22 -7.04
N LEU A 336 7.36 -17.45 -8.13
CA LEU A 336 8.67 -16.98 -8.59
C LEU A 336 9.30 -16.00 -7.59
N THR A 337 8.52 -15.11 -7.00
CA THR A 337 9.03 -14.17 -5.97
C THR A 337 9.54 -14.93 -4.75
N GLY A 338 8.81 -15.95 -4.30
CA GLY A 338 9.25 -16.81 -3.20
C GLY A 338 10.52 -17.57 -3.53
N SER A 339 10.56 -18.27 -4.66
CA SER A 339 11.65 -19.21 -5.00
C SER A 339 12.92 -18.51 -5.53
N LEU A 340 12.81 -17.34 -6.16
CA LEU A 340 13.94 -16.66 -6.80
C LEU A 340 14.40 -15.38 -6.10
N ALA A 341 13.52 -14.73 -5.33
CA ALA A 341 13.87 -13.53 -4.54
C ALA A 341 13.84 -13.79 -3.02
N GLY A 342 13.35 -14.95 -2.56
CA GLY A 342 13.30 -15.31 -1.14
C GLY A 342 12.29 -14.49 -0.33
N VAL A 343 11.29 -13.88 -0.97
CA VAL A 343 10.28 -13.05 -0.29
C VAL A 343 8.91 -13.69 -0.41
N PHE A 344 8.33 -14.06 0.73
CA PHE A 344 6.98 -14.62 0.78
C PHE A 344 5.94 -13.48 0.81
N VAL A 345 5.17 -13.36 -0.27
CA VAL A 345 4.22 -12.27 -0.51
C VAL A 345 2.78 -12.79 -0.59
N GLU A 346 1.81 -11.95 -0.20
CA GLU A 346 0.40 -12.20 -0.53
C GLU A 346 0.16 -12.05 -2.05
N PRO A 347 -0.86 -12.70 -2.64
CA PRO A 347 -1.13 -12.59 -4.08
C PRO A 347 -1.26 -11.15 -4.57
N ALA A 348 -1.94 -10.30 -3.81
CA ALA A 348 -2.05 -8.88 -4.15
C ALA A 348 -0.68 -8.18 -4.29
N ALA A 349 0.31 -8.53 -3.48
CA ALA A 349 1.66 -7.98 -3.60
C ALA A 349 2.40 -8.50 -4.84
N ALA A 350 2.19 -9.77 -5.21
CA ALA A 350 2.77 -10.37 -6.40
C ALA A 350 2.28 -9.75 -7.72
N THR A 351 1.14 -9.04 -7.69
CA THR A 351 0.60 -8.32 -8.85
C THR A 351 1.62 -7.37 -9.48
N SER A 352 2.50 -6.75 -8.68
CA SER A 352 3.57 -5.87 -9.20
C SER A 352 4.61 -6.63 -10.03
N VAL A 353 4.95 -7.84 -9.64
CA VAL A 353 5.91 -8.70 -10.35
C VAL A 353 5.28 -9.28 -11.62
N ALA A 354 4.02 -9.71 -11.56
CA ALA A 354 3.26 -10.13 -12.75
C ALA A 354 3.16 -9.00 -13.78
N ALA A 355 2.87 -7.78 -13.32
CA ALA A 355 2.83 -6.59 -14.16
C ALA A 355 4.19 -6.26 -14.79
N ALA A 356 5.30 -6.40 -14.04
CA ALA A 356 6.65 -6.21 -14.56
C ALA A 356 6.94 -7.16 -15.72
N LYS A 357 6.60 -8.45 -15.55
CA LYS A 357 6.74 -9.45 -16.61
C LYS A 357 5.93 -9.06 -17.86
N LYS A 358 4.65 -8.77 -17.70
CA LYS A 358 3.74 -8.45 -18.80
C LYS A 358 4.17 -7.18 -19.55
N LEU A 359 4.61 -6.15 -18.84
CA LEU A 359 5.16 -4.92 -19.45
C LEU A 359 6.50 -5.16 -20.16
N ARG A 360 7.32 -6.08 -19.66
CA ARG A 360 8.55 -6.50 -20.33
C ARG A 360 8.26 -7.27 -21.62
N ASP A 361 7.33 -8.20 -21.57
CA ASP A 361 6.94 -9.04 -22.73
C ASP A 361 6.31 -8.20 -23.85
N THR A 362 5.58 -7.13 -23.49
CA THR A 362 4.98 -6.19 -24.47
C THR A 362 5.93 -5.07 -24.92
N GLY A 363 7.16 -5.05 -24.42
CA GLY A 363 8.19 -4.07 -24.80
C GLY A 363 8.02 -2.66 -24.26
N VAL A 364 7.08 -2.44 -23.32
CA VAL A 364 6.90 -1.15 -22.62
C VAL A 364 8.08 -0.86 -21.70
N ILE A 365 8.58 -1.89 -21.02
CA ILE A 365 9.77 -1.83 -20.17
C ILE A 365 10.96 -2.37 -20.94
N GLY A 366 12.04 -1.58 -21.02
CA GLY A 366 13.31 -1.95 -21.61
C GLY A 366 14.08 -2.97 -20.75
N ARG A 367 14.96 -3.75 -21.38
CA ARG A 367 15.79 -4.73 -20.66
C ARG A 367 16.72 -4.10 -19.62
N GLY A 368 17.21 -2.90 -19.91
CA GLY A 368 18.17 -2.18 -19.08
C GLY A 368 17.55 -1.21 -18.08
N ASP A 369 16.22 -1.03 -18.11
CA ASP A 369 15.55 -0.11 -17.21
C ASP A 369 15.69 -0.58 -15.75
N ILE A 370 15.81 0.36 -14.85
CA ILE A 370 15.79 0.12 -13.40
C ILE A 370 14.33 0.07 -12.95
N ILE A 371 13.91 -1.09 -12.48
CA ILE A 371 12.52 -1.37 -12.12
C ILE A 371 12.41 -1.72 -10.65
N VAL A 372 11.48 -1.09 -9.96
CA VAL A 372 11.12 -1.42 -8.58
C VAL A 372 9.70 -1.98 -8.52
N CYS A 373 9.55 -3.22 -8.07
CA CYS A 373 8.26 -3.82 -7.72
C CYS A 373 7.99 -3.66 -6.22
N ASN A 374 6.90 -2.99 -5.85
CA ASN A 374 6.49 -2.85 -4.45
C ASN A 374 5.81 -4.14 -3.97
N LEU A 375 6.42 -4.82 -3.00
CA LEU A 375 5.88 -6.02 -2.35
C LEU A 375 5.10 -5.60 -1.10
N THR A 376 3.81 -5.38 -1.25
CA THR A 376 2.96 -4.60 -0.34
C THR A 376 2.43 -5.35 0.87
N GLY A 377 2.53 -6.68 0.92
CA GLY A 377 2.01 -7.48 2.02
C GLY A 377 2.61 -8.89 2.09
N HIS A 378 2.73 -9.39 3.31
CA HIS A 378 3.34 -10.68 3.63
C HIS A 378 2.40 -11.85 3.27
N GLY A 379 2.95 -12.97 2.79
CA GLY A 379 2.18 -14.15 2.37
C GLY A 379 1.30 -14.77 3.46
N LEU A 380 1.69 -14.67 4.72
CA LEU A 380 0.86 -15.13 5.85
C LEU A 380 -0.43 -14.34 6.07
N LYS A 381 -0.66 -13.26 5.32
CA LYS A 381 -1.95 -12.54 5.29
C LYS A 381 -3.03 -13.33 4.57
N GLN A 382 -2.63 -14.21 3.65
CA GLN A 382 -3.50 -15.06 2.84
C GLN A 382 -2.80 -16.39 2.54
N PRO A 383 -2.46 -17.20 3.58
CA PRO A 383 -1.67 -18.42 3.40
C PRO A 383 -2.38 -19.47 2.54
N GLU A 384 -3.72 -19.46 2.51
CA GLU A 384 -4.55 -20.35 1.71
C GLU A 384 -4.39 -20.17 0.20
N ALA A 385 -3.77 -19.07 -0.25
CA ALA A 385 -3.41 -18.90 -1.65
C ALA A 385 -2.32 -19.89 -2.12
N ILE A 386 -1.53 -20.42 -1.20
CA ILE A 386 -0.57 -21.48 -1.48
C ILE A 386 -1.29 -22.82 -1.40
N ARG A 387 -1.49 -23.44 -2.54
CA ARG A 387 -2.11 -24.77 -2.61
C ARG A 387 -1.07 -25.84 -2.27
N LEU A 388 -1.25 -26.46 -1.11
CA LEU A 388 -0.48 -27.62 -0.70
C LEU A 388 -1.24 -28.89 -1.13
N THR A 389 -0.51 -29.90 -1.59
CA THR A 389 -1.11 -31.19 -1.98
C THR A 389 -0.95 -32.20 -0.85
N ASP A 390 -1.87 -33.17 -0.72
CA ASP A 390 -1.77 -34.24 0.28
C ASP A 390 -0.46 -35.04 0.18
N LYS A 391 0.17 -35.07 -1.00
CA LYS A 391 1.45 -35.75 -1.22
C LYS A 391 2.59 -35.10 -0.45
N GLU A 392 2.55 -33.77 -0.22
CA GLU A 392 3.59 -33.01 0.49
C GLU A 392 3.54 -33.27 2.00
N PHE A 393 2.42 -33.76 2.52
CA PHE A 393 2.22 -34.10 3.93
C PHE A 393 2.19 -35.59 4.23
N THR A 394 2.46 -36.45 3.23
CA THR A 394 2.50 -37.92 3.45
C THR A 394 3.75 -38.26 4.23
N PRO A 395 3.64 -38.74 5.48
CA PRO A 395 4.82 -39.16 6.24
C PRO A 395 5.53 -40.33 5.55
N ILE A 396 6.84 -40.32 5.60
CA ILE A 396 7.68 -41.45 5.17
C ILE A 396 8.26 -42.15 6.40
N ALA A 397 8.62 -43.45 6.25
CA ALA A 397 9.39 -44.12 7.28
C ALA A 397 10.74 -43.41 7.49
N PRO A 398 11.28 -43.33 8.73
CA PRO A 398 12.50 -42.58 9.04
C PRO A 398 13.77 -43.35 8.64
N THR A 399 13.90 -43.65 7.35
CA THR A 399 15.05 -44.34 6.74
C THR A 399 15.62 -43.49 5.62
N LEU A 400 16.94 -43.64 5.39
CA LEU A 400 17.62 -42.94 4.30
C LEU A 400 17.08 -43.35 2.93
N ASP A 401 16.66 -44.59 2.75
CA ASP A 401 16.13 -45.06 1.48
C ASP A 401 14.78 -44.43 1.15
N MET A 402 13.88 -44.29 2.13
CA MET A 402 12.62 -43.59 1.95
C MET A 402 12.84 -42.11 1.69
N LEU A 403 13.81 -41.49 2.39
CA LEU A 403 14.17 -40.09 2.16
C LEU A 403 14.72 -39.88 0.73
N ARG A 404 15.64 -40.77 0.27
CA ARG A 404 16.17 -40.74 -1.11
C ARG A 404 15.04 -40.85 -2.15
N GLN A 405 14.10 -41.77 -1.94
CA GLN A 405 12.95 -41.91 -2.83
C GLN A 405 12.06 -40.68 -2.85
N GLN A 406 11.85 -40.05 -1.70
CA GLN A 406 11.04 -38.82 -1.62
C GLN A 406 11.74 -37.65 -2.30
N ILE A 407 13.05 -37.45 -2.05
CA ILE A 407 13.85 -36.39 -2.66
C ILE A 407 13.90 -36.51 -4.18
N ALA A 408 14.07 -37.76 -4.70
CA ALA A 408 14.07 -37.99 -6.14
C ALA A 408 12.76 -37.58 -6.85
N ARG A 409 11.62 -37.60 -6.13
CA ARG A 409 10.33 -37.15 -6.68
C ARG A 409 10.25 -35.62 -6.86
N PHE A 410 11.07 -34.87 -6.13
CA PHE A 410 11.12 -33.42 -6.21
C PHE A 410 12.22 -32.88 -7.13
N GLU A 411 12.93 -33.75 -7.86
CA GLU A 411 14.05 -33.37 -8.75
C GLU A 411 15.13 -32.51 -8.06
N ILE A 412 15.39 -32.79 -6.76
CA ILE A 412 16.32 -31.98 -5.94
C ILE A 412 17.78 -32.50 -6.03
N MET A 413 18.05 -33.57 -6.81
CA MET A 413 19.40 -34.12 -6.96
C MET A 413 20.07 -33.68 -8.25
#